data_ac4bbff22be7fbb0ba1615110e0c15b8
#
_entry.id   ac4bbff22be7fbb0ba1615110e0c15b8
#
_cell.length_a   1.000
_cell.length_b   1.000
_cell.length_c   1.000
_cell.angle_alpha   90.00
_cell.angle_beta   90.00
_cell.angle_gamma   90.00
#
_symmetry.space_group_name_H-M   'P 1'
#
loop_
_entity.id
_entity.type
_entity.pdbx_description
1 polymer ?
#
loop_
_entity_poly.entity_id
_entity_poly.type
_entity_poly.pdbx_seq_one_letter_code
_entity_poly.pdbx_strand_id
1 'polypeptide(L)'
;MNIITVVKYKLKDGFEDDFIKAINDYDYSKSLYMRLVSISKNEYISIMEYDEIDKTGDDEVEGVNWLDTVEHMLEFYGESRTDSCSGLVLAAYDR
;
A
#
# COMPACT_ATOMS: atom_id res chain seq x y z
N MET A 1 -4.62 -1.12 -20.20
CA MET A 1 -4.94 -2.07 -19.11
C MET A 1 -4.64 -1.43 -17.78
N ASN A 2 -5.50 -1.67 -16.81
CA ASN A 2 -5.28 -1.18 -15.47
C ASN A 2 -4.26 -2.04 -14.73
N ILE A 3 -3.63 -1.46 -13.71
CA ILE A 3 -2.63 -2.11 -12.88
C ILE A 3 -3.12 -2.09 -11.43
N ILE A 4 -3.01 -3.23 -10.75
CA ILE A 4 -3.24 -3.29 -9.30
C ILE A 4 -1.91 -3.47 -8.60
N THR A 5 -1.69 -2.67 -7.55
CA THR A 5 -0.56 -2.80 -6.64
C THR A 5 -1.07 -3.24 -5.27
N VAL A 6 -0.47 -4.30 -4.75
CA VAL A 6 -0.78 -4.83 -3.42
C VAL A 6 0.46 -4.68 -2.56
N VAL A 7 0.31 -4.06 -1.40
CA VAL A 7 1.40 -3.86 -0.45
C VAL A 7 1.02 -4.48 0.89
N LYS A 8 1.84 -5.40 1.35
CA LYS A 8 1.65 -6.07 2.64
C LYS A 8 2.51 -5.40 3.70
N TYR A 9 1.90 -5.10 4.84
CA TYR A 9 2.55 -4.45 5.98
C TYR A 9 2.44 -5.33 7.21
N LYS A 10 3.51 -5.34 7.99
CA LYS A 10 3.52 -5.95 9.33
C LYS A 10 3.94 -4.89 10.33
N LEU A 11 3.10 -4.65 11.35
CA LEU A 11 3.34 -3.61 12.33
C LEU A 11 3.95 -4.16 13.60
N LYS A 12 4.76 -3.34 14.26
CA LYS A 12 5.12 -3.54 15.66
C LYS A 12 3.89 -3.31 16.53
N ASP A 13 3.84 -3.98 17.68
CA ASP A 13 2.72 -3.82 18.60
C ASP A 13 2.54 -2.36 19.03
N GLY A 14 1.28 -1.92 19.12
CA GLY A 14 0.92 -0.60 19.62
C GLY A 14 0.87 0.50 18.58
N PHE A 15 1.19 0.22 17.31
CA PHE A 15 1.22 1.25 16.26
C PHE A 15 0.00 1.24 15.34
N GLU A 16 -1.02 0.42 15.60
CA GLU A 16 -2.16 0.27 14.70
C GLU A 16 -2.85 1.61 14.41
N ASP A 17 -3.22 2.37 15.45
CA ASP A 17 -3.95 3.63 15.27
C ASP A 17 -3.10 4.66 14.52
N ASP A 18 -1.83 4.79 14.88
CA ASP A 18 -0.92 5.72 14.21
C ASP A 18 -0.69 5.35 12.74
N PHE A 19 -0.59 4.04 12.45
CA PHE A 19 -0.43 3.56 11.09
C PHE A 19 -1.67 3.83 10.24
N ILE A 20 -2.86 3.54 10.77
CA ILE A 20 -4.13 3.80 10.05
C ILE A 20 -4.27 5.28 9.76
N LYS A 21 -3.91 6.15 10.71
CA LYS A 21 -3.92 7.59 10.49
C LYS A 21 -2.95 7.98 9.36
N ALA A 22 -1.73 7.45 9.37
CA ALA A 22 -0.74 7.74 8.34
C ALA A 22 -1.19 7.27 6.96
N ILE A 23 -1.82 6.09 6.88
CA ILE A 23 -2.40 5.54 5.65
C ILE A 23 -3.50 6.47 5.12
N ASN A 24 -4.38 6.95 5.99
CA ASN A 24 -5.48 7.83 5.59
C ASN A 24 -4.99 9.22 5.17
N ASP A 25 -3.87 9.68 5.69
CA ASP A 25 -3.31 10.99 5.37
C ASP A 25 -2.50 10.99 4.05
N TYR A 26 -2.20 9.81 3.49
CA TYR A 26 -1.46 9.71 2.22
C TYR A 26 -2.32 10.20 1.05
N ASP A 27 -1.69 10.80 0.05
CA ASP A 27 -2.37 11.28 -1.16
C ASP A 27 -2.54 10.16 -2.19
N TYR A 28 -3.78 9.70 -2.39
CA TYR A 28 -4.14 8.64 -3.33
C TYR A 28 -4.69 9.18 -4.66
N SER A 29 -4.50 10.46 -4.95
CA SER A 29 -5.10 11.09 -6.14
C SER A 29 -4.65 10.48 -7.47
N LYS A 30 -3.52 9.78 -7.50
CA LYS A 30 -3.00 9.09 -8.68
C LYS A 30 -3.63 7.72 -8.90
N SER A 31 -4.29 7.16 -7.89
CA SER A 31 -4.96 5.87 -7.98
C SER A 31 -6.47 6.06 -8.17
N LEU A 32 -7.13 5.03 -8.71
CA LEU A 32 -8.59 5.01 -8.85
C LEU A 32 -9.27 4.79 -7.51
N TYR A 33 -8.64 4.04 -6.62
CA TYR A 33 -9.11 3.79 -5.26
C TYR A 33 -7.98 3.23 -4.41
N MET A 34 -8.20 3.19 -3.10
CA MET A 34 -7.36 2.49 -2.15
C MET A 34 -8.24 1.75 -1.15
N ARG A 35 -7.82 0.56 -0.77
CA ARG A 35 -8.42 -0.19 0.35
C ARG A 35 -7.31 -0.69 1.25
N LEU A 36 -7.48 -0.50 2.55
CA LEU A 36 -6.63 -1.12 3.56
C LEU A 36 -7.43 -2.22 4.23
N VAL A 37 -6.89 -3.44 4.20
CA VAL A 37 -7.55 -4.63 4.72
C VAL A 37 -6.72 -5.21 5.86
N SER A 38 -7.37 -5.49 7.00
CA SER A 38 -6.75 -6.20 8.11
C SER A 38 -6.87 -7.70 7.84
N ILE A 39 -5.73 -8.41 7.78
CA ILE A 39 -5.71 -9.86 7.52
C ILE A 39 -5.42 -10.67 8.78
N SER A 40 -4.76 -10.08 9.75
CA SER A 40 -4.52 -10.68 11.07
C SER A 40 -4.04 -9.57 12.00
N LYS A 41 -3.76 -9.89 13.28
CA LYS A 41 -3.22 -8.90 14.21
C LYS A 41 -1.89 -8.35 13.69
N ASN A 42 -1.80 -7.04 13.56
CA ASN A 42 -0.61 -6.32 13.10
C ASN A 42 -0.23 -6.60 11.64
N GLU A 43 -1.10 -7.25 10.86
CA GLU A 43 -0.84 -7.50 9.44
C GLU A 43 -1.94 -6.89 8.57
N TYR A 44 -1.53 -6.14 7.55
CA TYR A 44 -2.44 -5.38 6.69
C TYR A 44 -2.02 -5.50 5.23
N ILE A 45 -3.00 -5.37 4.36
CA ILE A 45 -2.77 -5.28 2.91
C ILE A 45 -3.42 -3.99 2.43
N SER A 46 -2.67 -3.17 1.69
CA SER A 46 -3.26 -2.08 0.91
C SER A 46 -3.40 -2.52 -0.54
N ILE A 47 -4.50 -2.11 -1.17
CA ILE A 47 -4.80 -2.43 -2.56
C ILE A 47 -5.10 -1.12 -3.27
N MET A 48 -4.40 -0.86 -4.39
CA MET A 48 -4.59 0.32 -5.21
C MET A 48 -4.67 -0.08 -6.67
N GLU A 49 -5.53 0.58 -7.43
CA GLU A 49 -5.63 0.38 -8.88
C GLU A 49 -5.32 1.67 -9.61
N TYR A 50 -4.60 1.55 -10.73
CA TYR A 50 -4.18 2.67 -11.57
C TYR A 50 -4.64 2.42 -13.00
N ASP A 51 -5.07 3.47 -13.69
CA ASP A 51 -5.49 3.39 -15.08
C ASP A 51 -4.35 3.65 -16.07
N GLU A 52 -3.20 4.17 -15.59
CA GLU A 52 -2.03 4.46 -16.40
C GLU A 52 -0.75 4.01 -15.68
N ILE A 53 0.17 3.39 -16.44
CA ILE A 53 1.42 2.88 -15.87
C ILE A 53 2.32 4.01 -15.35
N ASP A 54 2.29 5.17 -15.99
CA ASP A 54 3.11 6.32 -15.58
C ASP A 54 2.73 6.81 -14.17
N LYS A 55 1.44 6.74 -13.81
CA LYS A 55 0.96 7.08 -12.46
C LYS A 55 1.52 6.13 -11.41
N THR A 56 1.69 4.85 -11.76
CA THR A 56 2.27 3.85 -10.86
C THR A 56 3.72 4.20 -10.52
N GLY A 57 4.52 4.58 -11.51
CA GLY A 57 5.92 4.94 -11.30
C GLY A 57 6.08 6.16 -10.40
N ASP A 58 5.31 7.21 -10.62
CA ASP A 58 5.32 8.42 -9.80
C ASP A 58 4.91 8.10 -8.35
N ASP A 59 3.88 7.28 -8.18
CA ASP A 59 3.38 6.90 -6.86
C ASP A 59 4.38 6.01 -6.10
N GLU A 60 5.17 5.20 -6.79
CA GLU A 60 6.24 4.41 -6.16
C GLU A 60 7.27 5.30 -5.48
N VAL A 61 7.68 6.38 -6.12
CA VAL A 61 8.65 7.33 -5.54
C VAL A 61 8.06 7.99 -4.29
N GLU A 62 6.83 8.47 -4.36
CA GLU A 62 6.14 9.07 -3.22
C GLU A 62 5.92 8.05 -2.10
N GLY A 63 5.59 6.80 -2.46
CA GLY A 63 5.41 5.70 -1.52
C GLY A 63 6.68 5.37 -0.75
N VAL A 64 7.82 5.33 -1.43
CA VAL A 64 9.13 5.09 -0.77
C VAL A 64 9.44 6.23 0.21
N ASN A 65 9.21 7.48 -0.18
CA ASN A 65 9.39 8.62 0.70
C ASN A 65 8.46 8.57 1.92
N TRP A 66 7.21 8.17 1.70
CA TRP A 66 6.24 8.01 2.79
C TRP A 66 6.66 6.88 3.75
N LEU A 67 7.17 5.77 3.23
CA LEU A 67 7.64 4.65 4.05
C LEU A 67 8.75 5.07 5.00
N ASP A 68 9.62 6.01 4.60
CA ASP A 68 10.64 6.54 5.48
C ASP A 68 10.03 7.18 6.73
N THR A 69 8.84 7.77 6.60
CA THR A 69 8.16 8.44 7.72
C THR A 69 7.48 7.48 8.70
N VAL A 70 7.18 6.26 8.26
CA VAL A 70 6.47 5.25 9.08
C VAL A 70 7.32 4.02 9.41
N GLU A 71 8.57 3.99 8.96
CA GLU A 71 9.47 2.84 9.13
C GLU A 71 9.57 2.37 10.57
N HIS A 72 9.56 3.28 11.53
CA HIS A 72 9.63 2.96 12.95
C HIS A 72 8.44 2.13 13.45
N MET A 73 7.34 2.12 12.72
CA MET A 73 6.14 1.35 13.06
C MET A 73 6.17 -0.07 12.50
N LEU A 74 7.10 -0.37 11.57
CA LEU A 74 7.07 -1.58 10.75
C LEU A 74 8.01 -2.66 11.25
N GLU A 75 7.52 -3.91 11.24
CA GLU A 75 8.35 -5.11 11.24
C GLU A 75 8.76 -5.40 9.81
N PHE A 76 10.03 -5.72 9.56
CA PHE A 76 10.52 -5.92 8.21
C PHE A 76 10.27 -7.34 7.69
N TYR A 77 10.12 -7.46 6.38
CA TYR A 77 10.14 -8.72 5.64
C TYR A 77 11.59 -8.92 5.16
N GLY A 78 12.42 -9.58 6.00
CA GLY A 78 13.84 -9.65 5.73
C GLY A 78 14.45 -8.25 5.74
N GLU A 79 15.01 -7.81 4.62
CA GLU A 79 15.59 -6.48 4.46
C GLU A 79 14.60 -5.44 3.95
N SER A 80 13.38 -5.86 3.59
CA SER A 80 12.36 -4.99 3.03
C SER A 80 11.36 -4.53 4.08
N ARG A 81 10.95 -3.27 4.00
CA ARG A 81 9.94 -2.68 4.90
C ARG A 81 8.55 -3.24 4.65
N THR A 82 8.28 -3.66 3.42
CA THR A 82 6.99 -4.19 2.98
C THR A 82 7.20 -5.38 2.07
N ASP A 83 6.12 -6.11 1.80
CA ASP A 83 6.09 -7.16 0.78
C ASP A 83 5.04 -6.73 -0.25
N SER A 84 5.49 -6.33 -1.44
CA SER A 84 4.61 -5.75 -2.46
C SER A 84 4.73 -6.46 -3.79
N CYS A 85 3.63 -6.41 -4.56
CA CYS A 85 3.62 -6.86 -5.93
C CYS A 85 2.64 -6.03 -6.74
N SER A 86 2.85 -6.00 -8.05
CA SER A 86 1.96 -5.33 -8.99
C SER A 86 1.69 -6.24 -10.17
N GLY A 87 0.52 -6.10 -10.78
CA GLY A 87 0.15 -6.88 -11.94
C GLY A 87 -0.92 -6.19 -12.76
N LEU A 88 -1.12 -6.71 -13.98
CA LEU A 88 -2.13 -6.20 -14.89
C LEU A 88 -3.48 -6.83 -14.56
N VAL A 89 -4.53 -6.04 -14.63
CA VAL A 89 -5.91 -6.54 -14.49
C VAL A 89 -6.30 -7.23 -15.79
N LEU A 90 -6.51 -8.54 -15.75
CA LEU A 90 -6.89 -9.35 -16.91
C LEU A 90 -8.39 -9.63 -16.96
N ALA A 91 -9.09 -9.53 -15.85
CA ALA A 91 -10.53 -9.74 -15.77
C ALA A 91 -11.07 -8.93 -14.59
N ALA A 92 -12.30 -8.41 -14.75
CA ALA A 92 -12.95 -7.65 -13.71
C ALA A 92 -14.46 -7.90 -13.79
N TYR A 93 -15.11 -7.84 -12.64
CA TYR A 93 -16.56 -7.82 -12.52
C TYR A 93 -16.94 -6.71 -11.54
N ASP A 94 -17.78 -5.80 -11.97
CA ASP A 94 -18.30 -4.72 -11.14
C ASP A 94 -19.82 -4.86 -11.01
N ARG A 95 -20.31 -4.55 -9.82
CA ARG A 95 -21.72 -4.71 -9.48
C ARG A 95 -22.56 -3.53 -9.91
#